data_60a9acb38f700754e1f6a3282793c64e
#
_entry.id   60a9acb38f700754e1f6a3282793c64e
#
_cell.length_a   1.000
_cell.length_b   1.000
_cell.length_c   1.000
_cell.angle_alpha   90.00
_cell.angle_beta   90.00
_cell.angle_gamma   90.00
#
_symmetry.space_group_name_H-M   'P 1'
#
loop_
_entity.id
_entity.type
_entity.pdbx_description
1 polymer ?
#
loop_
_entity_poly.entity_id
_entity_poly.type
_entity_poly.pdbx_seq_one_letter_code
_entity_poly.pdbx_strand_id
1 'polypeptide(L)'
;GIASLNRYGLLKRFLLSAVWVLATALLPMYMMGVLQPIVLWQYSLMVCLSCCLFDARDAAKDARHQVRTLANRIRSSTFHTLMYGLVLGYWALAYQQHALDGVVIIRGIAALLCIRYYALCSAYVFEVAINGLLLFFALTQLFV
;
A
#
# COMPACT_ATOMS: atom_id res chain seq x y z
N GLY A 1 -0.83 -29.96 -3.72
CA GLY A 1 -0.87 -28.98 -2.66
C GLY A 1 -0.32 -27.59 -2.99
N ILE A 2 0.98 -27.42 -3.24
CA ILE A 2 1.61 -26.08 -3.38
C ILE A 2 1.25 -25.38 -4.71
N ALA A 3 0.99 -26.14 -5.77
CA ALA A 3 0.60 -25.58 -7.07
C ALA A 3 -0.78 -24.89 -7.08
N SER A 4 -1.66 -25.22 -6.15
CA SER A 4 -2.99 -24.59 -6.04
C SER A 4 -2.92 -23.19 -5.40
N LEU A 5 -2.00 -22.97 -4.47
CA LEU A 5 -1.82 -21.67 -3.81
C LEU A 5 -1.29 -20.58 -4.76
N ASN A 6 -0.52 -20.95 -5.77
CA ASN A 6 -0.05 -20.02 -6.80
C ASN A 6 -1.17 -19.47 -7.72
N ARG A 7 -2.31 -20.16 -7.81
CA ARG A 7 -3.50 -19.66 -8.54
C ARG A 7 -4.18 -18.48 -7.84
N TYR A 8 -3.96 -18.32 -6.55
CA TYR A 8 -4.61 -17.30 -5.72
C TYR A 8 -3.68 -16.14 -5.34
N GLY A 9 -2.74 -15.79 -6.22
CA GLY A 9 -1.79 -14.70 -5.97
C GLY A 9 -2.46 -13.39 -5.51
N LEU A 10 -3.61 -13.03 -6.08
CA LEU A 10 -4.41 -11.88 -5.66
C LEU A 10 -4.95 -12.06 -4.23
N LEU A 11 -5.56 -13.22 -3.92
CA LEU A 11 -6.12 -13.48 -2.60
C LEU A 11 -5.05 -13.45 -1.52
N LYS A 12 -3.87 -14.03 -1.79
CA LYS A 12 -2.72 -13.99 -0.89
C LYS A 12 -2.31 -12.55 -0.54
N ARG A 13 -2.34 -11.64 -1.52
CA ARG A 13 -1.97 -10.23 -1.32
C ARG A 13 -3.00 -9.47 -0.52
N PHE A 14 -4.28 -9.66 -0.80
CA PHE A 14 -5.34 -9.09 0.02
C PHE A 14 -5.27 -9.58 1.45
N LEU A 15 -5.05 -10.88 1.66
CA LEU A 15 -4.86 -11.45 3.00
C LEU A 15 -3.62 -10.86 3.69
N LEU A 16 -2.50 -10.72 2.97
CA LEU A 16 -1.29 -10.11 3.53
C LEU A 16 -1.55 -8.65 3.94
N SER A 17 -2.17 -7.85 3.06
CA SER A 17 -2.54 -6.47 3.38
C SER A 17 -3.49 -6.41 4.57
N ALA A 18 -4.49 -7.28 4.64
CA ALA A 18 -5.44 -7.35 5.75
C ALA A 18 -4.74 -7.70 7.08
N VAL A 19 -3.83 -8.68 7.08
CA VAL A 19 -3.04 -9.05 8.27
C VAL A 19 -2.16 -7.89 8.73
N TRP A 20 -1.51 -7.17 7.78
CA TRP A 20 -0.73 -5.98 8.11
C TRP A 20 -1.60 -4.89 8.74
N VAL A 21 -2.75 -4.57 8.16
CA VAL A 21 -3.67 -3.56 8.70
C VAL A 21 -4.20 -3.97 10.07
N LEU A 22 -4.56 -5.23 10.26
CA LEU A 22 -5.00 -5.77 11.55
C LEU A 22 -3.92 -5.62 12.62
N ALA A 23 -2.69 -6.03 12.31
CA ALA A 23 -1.60 -6.05 13.29
C ALA A 23 -1.05 -4.65 13.60
N THR A 24 -0.96 -3.76 12.61
CA THR A 24 -0.25 -2.48 12.75
C THR A 24 -1.16 -1.27 12.94
N ALA A 25 -2.45 -1.39 12.64
CA ALA A 25 -3.41 -0.30 12.83
C ALA A 25 -4.59 -0.69 13.71
N LEU A 26 -5.35 -1.72 13.34
CA LEU A 26 -6.59 -2.05 14.04
C LEU A 26 -6.34 -2.47 15.50
N LEU A 27 -5.40 -3.39 15.71
CA LEU A 27 -5.09 -3.89 17.05
C LEU A 27 -4.57 -2.79 17.98
N PRO A 28 -3.58 -1.94 17.62
CA PRO A 28 -3.16 -0.82 18.44
C PRO A 28 -4.29 0.18 18.72
N MET A 29 -5.08 0.56 17.72
CA MET A 29 -6.22 1.47 17.89
C MET A 29 -7.25 0.90 18.87
N TYR A 30 -7.54 -0.39 18.76
CA TYR A 30 -8.47 -1.08 19.67
C TYR A 30 -7.93 -1.09 21.11
N MET A 31 -6.64 -1.41 21.29
CA MET A 31 -6.01 -1.44 22.62
C MET A 31 -5.96 -0.06 23.29
N MET A 32 -5.83 1.01 22.49
CA MET A 32 -5.84 2.38 22.99
C MET A 32 -7.25 2.96 23.18
N GLY A 33 -8.30 2.23 22.79
CA GLY A 33 -9.68 2.72 22.83
C GLY A 33 -10.00 3.85 21.84
N VAL A 34 -9.15 4.06 20.82
CA VAL A 34 -9.24 5.19 19.87
C VAL A 34 -9.52 4.64 18.45
N LEU A 35 -10.65 3.93 18.29
CA LEU A 35 -10.99 3.36 16.99
C LEU A 35 -11.55 4.43 16.08
N GLN A 36 -10.77 4.84 15.07
CA GLN A 36 -11.16 5.80 14.05
C GLN A 36 -11.29 5.10 12.68
N PRO A 37 -12.51 4.77 12.22
CA PRO A 37 -12.69 3.98 10.99
C PRO A 37 -12.07 4.61 9.75
N ILE A 38 -12.11 5.93 9.61
CA ILE A 38 -11.59 6.60 8.42
C ILE A 38 -10.06 6.57 8.40
N VAL A 39 -9.40 6.72 9.54
CA VAL A 39 -7.95 6.58 9.66
C VAL A 39 -7.54 5.13 9.30
N LEU A 40 -8.31 4.15 9.73
CA LEU A 40 -8.11 2.75 9.36
C LEU A 40 -8.22 2.54 7.84
N TRP A 41 -9.21 3.16 7.18
CA TRP A 41 -9.35 3.11 5.74
C TRP A 41 -8.20 3.80 5.01
N GLN A 42 -7.76 4.97 5.46
CA GLN A 42 -6.59 5.66 4.91
C GLN A 42 -5.34 4.78 4.99
N TYR A 43 -5.10 4.17 6.16
CA TYR A 43 -3.98 3.26 6.35
C TYR A 43 -4.07 2.03 5.45
N SER A 44 -5.27 1.46 5.33
CA SER A 44 -5.52 0.31 4.44
C SER A 44 -5.20 0.60 2.99
N LEU A 45 -5.55 1.80 2.50
CA LEU A 45 -5.20 2.24 1.13
C LEU A 45 -3.68 2.33 0.94
N MET A 46 -2.94 2.87 1.92
CA MET A 46 -1.48 2.97 1.84
C MET A 46 -0.79 1.59 1.90
N VAL A 47 -1.26 0.68 2.76
CA VAL A 47 -0.75 -0.70 2.81
C VAL A 47 -1.05 -1.42 1.49
N CYS A 48 -2.26 -1.28 0.95
CA CYS A 48 -2.63 -1.88 -0.33
C CYS A 48 -1.75 -1.34 -1.47
N LEU A 49 -1.52 -0.02 -1.52
CA LEU A 49 -0.60 0.61 -2.47
C LEU A 49 0.81 0.03 -2.36
N SER A 50 1.33 -0.09 -1.14
CA SER A 50 2.66 -0.65 -0.89
C SER A 50 2.77 -2.09 -1.39
N CYS A 51 1.78 -2.93 -1.11
CA CYS A 51 1.72 -4.31 -1.62
C CYS A 51 1.69 -4.35 -3.15
N CYS A 52 0.93 -3.46 -3.80
CA CYS A 52 0.88 -3.36 -5.25
C CYS A 52 2.23 -2.93 -5.85
N LEU A 53 2.94 -2.01 -5.20
CA LEU A 53 4.27 -1.57 -5.63
C LEU A 53 5.32 -2.67 -5.53
N PHE A 54 5.29 -3.49 -4.47
CA PHE A 54 6.13 -4.69 -4.37
C PHE A 54 5.84 -5.67 -5.50
N ASP A 55 4.55 -5.90 -5.82
CA ASP A 55 4.16 -6.74 -6.95
C ASP A 55 4.67 -6.21 -8.29
N ALA A 56 4.58 -4.90 -8.49
CA ALA A 56 5.05 -4.26 -9.71
C ALA A 56 6.55 -4.42 -9.91
N ARG A 57 7.33 -4.25 -8.83
CA ARG A 57 8.78 -4.44 -8.85
C ARG A 57 9.15 -5.88 -9.18
N ASP A 58 8.48 -6.83 -8.55
CA ASP A 58 8.81 -8.25 -8.68
C ASP A 58 8.12 -8.91 -9.89
N ALA A 59 7.28 -8.19 -10.64
CA ALA A 59 6.46 -8.73 -11.73
C ALA A 59 7.25 -9.52 -12.78
N ALA A 60 8.44 -9.06 -13.16
CA ALA A 60 9.29 -9.75 -14.14
C ALA A 60 9.85 -11.08 -13.59
N LYS A 61 10.19 -11.13 -12.29
CA LYS A 61 10.63 -12.33 -11.59
C LYS A 61 9.48 -13.30 -11.42
N ASP A 62 8.34 -12.81 -10.97
CA ASP A 62 7.13 -13.60 -10.77
C ASP A 62 6.63 -14.22 -12.08
N ALA A 63 6.71 -13.49 -13.20
CA ALA A 63 6.37 -14.02 -14.52
C ALA A 63 7.25 -15.20 -14.93
N ARG A 64 8.56 -15.14 -14.65
CA ARG A 64 9.50 -16.25 -14.92
C ARG A 64 9.17 -17.51 -14.09
N HIS A 65 8.66 -17.32 -12.89
CA HIS A 65 8.25 -18.42 -11.99
C HIS A 65 6.76 -18.79 -12.15
N GLN A 66 6.07 -18.26 -13.16
CA GLN A 66 4.64 -18.49 -13.44
C GLN A 66 3.73 -18.10 -12.26
N VAL A 67 4.18 -17.18 -11.40
CA VAL A 67 3.36 -16.62 -10.32
C VAL A 67 2.46 -15.53 -10.89
N ARG A 68 1.15 -15.68 -10.67
CA ARG A 68 0.15 -14.72 -11.14
C ARG A 68 -0.02 -13.60 -10.11
N THR A 69 0.53 -12.43 -10.40
CA THR A 69 0.34 -11.21 -9.61
C THR A 69 -0.58 -10.24 -10.34
N LEU A 70 -1.07 -9.22 -9.63
CA LEU A 70 -1.89 -8.18 -10.24
C LEU A 70 -1.11 -7.44 -11.33
N ALA A 71 0.15 -7.11 -11.05
CA ALA A 71 1.01 -6.35 -11.94
C ALA A 71 1.32 -7.05 -13.27
N ASN A 72 1.40 -8.39 -13.29
CA ASN A 72 1.65 -9.15 -14.52
C ASN A 72 0.36 -9.67 -15.22
N ARG A 73 -0.81 -9.45 -14.60
CA ARG A 73 -2.09 -9.89 -15.12
C ARG A 73 -2.86 -8.81 -15.87
N ILE A 74 -2.73 -7.58 -15.44
CA ILE A 74 -3.42 -6.43 -16.04
C ILE A 74 -2.45 -5.57 -16.86
N ARG A 75 -2.99 -4.80 -17.78
CA ARG A 75 -2.20 -3.88 -18.59
C ARG A 75 -1.51 -2.85 -17.69
N SER A 76 -0.25 -2.51 -18.00
CA SER A 76 0.55 -1.56 -17.20
C SER A 76 -0.17 -0.22 -16.98
N SER A 77 -0.84 0.33 -18.01
CA SER A 77 -1.61 1.58 -17.84
C SER A 77 -2.75 1.45 -16.83
N THR A 78 -3.50 0.35 -16.88
CA THR A 78 -4.59 0.07 -15.92
C THR A 78 -4.04 -0.10 -14.51
N PHE A 79 -2.89 -0.75 -14.38
CA PHE A 79 -2.22 -0.91 -13.08
C PHE A 79 -1.80 0.44 -12.48
N HIS A 80 -1.18 1.31 -13.28
CA HIS A 80 -0.83 2.67 -12.82
C HIS A 80 -2.06 3.49 -12.46
N THR A 81 -3.13 3.43 -13.28
CA THR A 81 -4.39 4.11 -12.97
C THR A 81 -4.97 3.64 -11.63
N LEU A 82 -4.91 2.34 -11.34
CA LEU A 82 -5.34 1.79 -10.06
C LEU A 82 -4.52 2.39 -8.89
N MET A 83 -3.19 2.42 -9.03
CA MET A 83 -2.31 2.96 -7.98
C MET A 83 -2.54 4.47 -7.74
N TYR A 84 -2.69 5.26 -8.80
CA TYR A 84 -3.07 6.67 -8.66
C TYR A 84 -4.45 6.83 -8.02
N GLY A 85 -5.39 5.95 -8.36
CA GLY A 85 -6.72 5.91 -7.72
C GLY A 85 -6.66 5.67 -6.22
N LEU A 86 -5.75 4.81 -5.74
CA LEU A 86 -5.54 4.57 -4.30
C LEU A 86 -5.04 5.83 -3.58
N VAL A 87 -4.12 6.58 -4.19
CA VAL A 87 -3.62 7.86 -3.62
C VAL A 87 -4.71 8.92 -3.61
N LEU A 88 -5.49 9.02 -4.68
CA LEU A 88 -6.63 9.95 -4.74
C LEU A 88 -7.69 9.59 -3.70
N GLY A 89 -7.99 8.30 -3.52
CA GLY A 89 -8.89 7.81 -2.47
C GLY A 89 -8.39 8.17 -1.07
N TYR A 90 -7.10 8.05 -0.83
CA TYR A 90 -6.48 8.48 0.43
C TYR A 90 -6.69 9.96 0.69
N TRP A 91 -6.44 10.85 -0.30
CA TRP A 91 -6.68 12.28 -0.14
C TRP A 91 -8.17 12.63 -0.02
N ALA A 92 -9.04 11.92 -0.74
CA ALA A 92 -10.49 12.14 -0.63
C ALA A 92 -11.00 11.82 0.78
N LEU A 93 -10.53 10.74 1.41
CA LEU A 93 -10.86 10.42 2.79
C LEU A 93 -10.33 11.48 3.77
N ALA A 94 -9.11 11.98 3.55
CA ALA A 94 -8.55 13.05 4.37
C ALA A 94 -9.35 14.36 4.22
N TYR A 95 -9.75 14.70 3.01
CA TYR A 95 -10.58 15.87 2.74
C TYR A 95 -11.94 15.81 3.45
N GLN A 96 -12.58 14.63 3.44
CA GLN A 96 -13.87 14.44 4.14
C GLN A 96 -13.75 14.68 5.65
N GLN A 97 -12.58 14.46 6.23
CA GLN A 97 -12.33 14.71 7.65
C GLN A 97 -11.89 16.14 7.97
N HIS A 98 -11.77 17.02 6.98
CA HIS A 98 -11.09 18.32 7.12
C HIS A 98 -9.65 18.18 7.65
N ALA A 99 -9.04 17.02 7.47
CA ALA A 99 -7.70 16.66 7.92
C ALA A 99 -6.67 16.73 6.78
N LEU A 100 -6.92 17.54 5.75
CA LEU A 100 -5.99 17.75 4.63
C LEU A 100 -4.90 18.73 5.08
N ASP A 101 -4.01 18.27 5.94
CA ASP A 101 -2.86 19.02 6.43
C ASP A 101 -1.61 18.77 5.56
N GLY A 102 -0.53 19.50 5.85
CA GLY A 102 0.73 19.38 5.14
C GLY A 102 1.32 17.98 5.20
N VAL A 103 1.09 17.24 6.28
CA VAL A 103 1.60 15.87 6.48
C VAL A 103 0.88 14.89 5.53
N VAL A 104 -0.43 15.00 5.43
CA VAL A 104 -1.25 14.19 4.51
C VAL A 104 -0.85 14.43 3.06
N ILE A 105 -0.62 15.70 2.70
CA ILE A 105 -0.17 16.08 1.35
C ILE A 105 1.20 15.47 1.05
N ILE A 106 2.16 15.62 1.96
CA ILE A 106 3.52 15.07 1.81
C ILE A 106 3.49 13.56 1.66
N ARG A 107 2.68 12.83 2.43
CA ARG A 107 2.52 11.38 2.31
C ARG A 107 2.01 10.97 0.93
N GLY A 108 0.99 11.65 0.43
CA GLY A 108 0.46 11.39 -0.90
C GLY A 108 1.48 11.68 -2.00
N ILE A 109 2.22 12.78 -1.91
CA ILE A 109 3.31 13.11 -2.85
C ILE A 109 4.41 12.03 -2.79
N ALA A 110 4.83 11.60 -1.61
CA ALA A 110 5.82 10.53 -1.47
C ALA A 110 5.33 9.22 -2.11
N ALA A 111 4.05 8.88 -1.94
CA ALA A 111 3.43 7.74 -2.60
C ALA A 111 3.45 7.88 -4.14
N LEU A 112 3.13 9.05 -4.69
CA LEU A 112 3.19 9.34 -6.13
C LEU A 112 4.62 9.20 -6.66
N LEU A 113 5.62 9.66 -5.93
CA LEU A 113 7.03 9.48 -6.28
C LEU A 113 7.42 7.99 -6.29
N CYS A 114 6.96 7.22 -5.32
CA CYS A 114 7.17 5.77 -5.32
C CYS A 114 6.54 5.11 -6.55
N ILE A 115 5.30 5.48 -6.93
CA ILE A 115 4.64 4.98 -8.15
C ILE A 115 5.44 5.35 -9.40
N ARG A 116 6.01 6.55 -9.44
CA ARG A 116 6.75 7.05 -10.62
C ARG A 116 8.10 6.37 -10.79
N TYR A 117 8.77 6.08 -9.69
CA TYR A 117 10.18 5.69 -9.71
C TYR A 117 10.46 4.25 -9.28
N TYR A 118 9.45 3.43 -8.95
CA TYR A 118 9.66 2.05 -8.46
C TYR A 118 10.51 1.20 -9.41
N ALA A 119 10.39 1.40 -10.73
CA ALA A 119 11.13 0.65 -11.73
C ALA A 119 12.60 1.09 -11.88
N LEU A 120 12.96 2.28 -11.39
CA LEU A 120 14.30 2.85 -11.51
C LEU A 120 15.14 2.67 -10.23
N CYS A 121 14.49 2.38 -9.10
CA CYS A 121 15.17 2.23 -7.83
C CYS A 121 15.78 0.83 -7.68
N SER A 122 16.96 0.74 -7.03
CA SER A 122 17.48 -0.55 -6.57
C SER A 122 16.53 -1.18 -5.55
N ALA A 123 16.56 -2.50 -5.40
CA ALA A 123 15.69 -3.22 -4.47
C ALA A 123 15.79 -2.66 -3.04
N TYR A 124 17.00 -2.37 -2.58
CA TYR A 124 17.24 -1.82 -1.24
C TYR A 124 16.62 -0.43 -1.05
N VAL A 125 16.87 0.50 -1.99
CA VAL A 125 16.31 1.87 -1.93
C VAL A 125 14.79 1.83 -1.96
N PHE A 126 14.22 0.97 -2.78
CA PHE A 126 12.77 0.79 -2.87
C PHE A 126 12.17 0.28 -1.54
N GLU A 127 12.78 -0.75 -0.93
CA GLU A 127 12.32 -1.30 0.34
C GLU A 127 12.39 -0.26 1.48
N VAL A 128 13.49 0.50 1.55
CA VAL A 128 13.64 1.58 2.52
C VAL A 128 12.60 2.66 2.30
N ALA A 129 12.34 3.07 1.04
CA ALA A 129 11.35 4.10 0.73
C ALA A 129 9.93 3.68 1.09
N ILE A 130 9.51 2.45 0.74
CA ILE A 130 8.15 1.96 1.05
C ILE A 130 7.96 1.72 2.53
N ASN A 131 8.91 1.06 3.19
CA ASN A 131 8.82 0.81 4.64
C ASN A 131 8.90 2.13 5.42
N GLY A 132 9.74 3.08 4.95
CA GLY A 132 9.81 4.43 5.50
C GLY A 132 8.50 5.20 5.37
N LEU A 133 7.81 5.08 4.23
CA LEU A 133 6.49 5.69 4.02
C LEU A 133 5.45 5.14 5.01
N LEU A 134 5.41 3.82 5.20
CA LEU A 134 4.49 3.17 6.15
C LEU A 134 4.82 3.53 7.60
N LEU A 135 6.11 3.55 7.96
CA LEU A 135 6.56 3.96 9.29
C LEU A 135 6.23 5.43 9.57
N PHE A 136 6.49 6.32 8.61
CA PHE A 136 6.13 7.73 8.71
C PHE A 136 4.62 7.93 8.87
N PHE A 137 3.82 7.12 8.16
CA PHE A 137 2.37 7.13 8.36
C PHE A 137 2.01 6.71 9.79
N ALA A 138 2.55 5.60 10.29
CA ALA A 138 2.26 5.09 11.62
C ALA A 138 2.68 6.09 12.72
N LEU A 139 3.90 6.64 12.63
CA LEU A 139 4.41 7.59 13.63
C LEU A 139 3.57 8.87 13.71
N THR A 140 3.19 9.42 12.56
CA THR A 140 2.40 10.67 12.55
C THR A 140 0.97 10.49 13.03
N GLN A 141 0.43 9.26 13.05
CA GLN A 141 -0.87 8.97 13.70
C GLN A 141 -0.79 8.95 15.24
N LEU A 142 0.40 8.75 15.80
CA LEU A 142 0.58 8.78 17.26
C LEU A 142 0.58 10.20 17.83
N PHE A 143 0.75 11.23 16.97
CA PHE A 143 0.84 12.63 17.37
C PHE A 143 -0.39 13.48 17.02
N VAL A 144 -1.41 12.86 16.43
CA VAL A 144 -2.70 13.45 16.09
C VAL A 144 -3.79 12.85 16.98
#